data_7c20c434ba7bbef6a869e4edb3b8711e
#
_entry.id   7c20c434ba7bbef6a869e4edb3b8711e
#
_cell.length_a   1.000
_cell.length_b   1.000
_cell.length_c   1.000
_cell.angle_alpha   90.00
_cell.angle_beta   90.00
_cell.angle_gamma   90.00
#
_symmetry.space_group_name_H-M   'P 1'
#
loop_
_entity.id
_entity.type
_entity.pdbx_description
1 polymer ?
#
loop_
_entity_poly.entity_id
_entity_poly.type
_entity_poly.pdbx_seq_one_letter_code
_entity_poly.pdbx_strand_id
1 'polypeptide(L)'
;MALKKYKPITPGQRSLVLVDRSQLWKGGPVKTLTEGLTKKAGRNNHGRVTARRRGGGHKRLYRRVDFKRRKFDIPATIERLEYDPNRSAFLALIKYEDGELAYILAPQRIGPGDSVVSGERVDVKPGNAMPLTNTPIGTIVHNVEMKPGKGGQIARAAGTYVQLVGRDAGYAILRLNSGEMRMVRAECMATIGAVSNPDNSNIKLGKAGRSRWLGKRPSVRGVAMNPVDHPHGGGEGRSSGGRHPVTPWGKPTKGKRTRSNRATDKYIIRSRHLRKKR
;
A
#
# COMPACT_ATOMS: atom_id res chain seq x y z
N MET A 1 -2.46 5.15 16.41
CA MET A 1 -1.78 4.03 17.12
C MET A 1 -0.38 4.46 17.43
N ALA A 2 0.15 4.06 18.58
CA ALA A 2 1.48 4.46 19.03
C ALA A 2 2.57 3.51 18.51
N LEU A 3 3.81 4.00 18.46
CA LEU A 3 4.98 3.17 18.22
C LEU A 3 5.45 2.53 19.54
N LYS A 4 5.66 1.22 19.52
CA LYS A 4 6.21 0.46 20.64
C LYS A 4 7.72 0.34 20.48
N LYS A 5 8.46 0.94 21.41
CA LYS A 5 9.91 0.77 21.58
C LYS A 5 10.18 -0.33 22.58
N TYR A 6 11.29 -1.02 22.45
CA TYR A 6 11.70 -2.11 23.34
C TYR A 6 12.94 -1.73 24.13
N LYS A 7 13.08 -2.28 25.34
CA LYS A 7 14.32 -2.14 26.14
C LYS A 7 15.50 -2.73 25.35
N PRO A 8 16.68 -2.10 25.36
CA PRO A 8 17.85 -2.52 24.57
C PRO A 8 18.62 -3.68 25.23
N ILE A 9 17.92 -4.73 25.63
CA ILE A 9 18.49 -5.88 26.33
C ILE A 9 19.36 -6.74 25.42
N THR A 10 18.95 -6.88 24.15
CA THR A 10 19.68 -7.68 23.15
C THR A 10 19.99 -6.84 21.91
N PRO A 11 21.05 -7.19 21.10
CA PRO A 11 21.38 -6.48 19.87
C PRO A 11 20.19 -6.31 18.93
N GLY A 12 19.31 -7.32 18.82
CA GLY A 12 18.12 -7.28 17.96
C GLY A 12 16.99 -6.39 18.47
N GLN A 13 16.97 -6.07 19.78
CA GLN A 13 15.98 -5.21 20.42
C GLN A 13 16.44 -3.75 20.52
N ARG A 14 17.76 -3.49 20.46
CA ARG A 14 18.34 -2.16 20.64
C ARG A 14 17.74 -1.08 19.74
N SER A 15 17.49 -1.40 18.49
CA SER A 15 16.91 -0.48 17.50
C SER A 15 15.51 -0.88 17.05
N LEU A 16 14.85 -1.81 17.76
CA LEU A 16 13.54 -2.32 17.41
C LEU A 16 12.46 -1.29 17.71
N VAL A 17 11.69 -0.92 16.68
CA VAL A 17 10.49 -0.08 16.80
C VAL A 17 9.38 -0.72 15.96
N LEU A 18 8.27 -1.06 16.59
CA LEU A 18 7.12 -1.65 15.92
C LEU A 18 5.87 -0.81 16.16
N VAL A 19 4.85 -0.98 15.34
CA VAL A 19 3.52 -0.43 15.61
C VAL A 19 2.89 -1.23 16.76
N ASP A 20 2.26 -0.54 17.69
CA ASP A 20 1.44 -1.17 18.73
C ASP A 20 0.17 -1.76 18.08
N ARG A 21 -0.10 -3.01 18.43
CA ARG A 21 -1.25 -3.78 17.93
C ARG A 21 -2.21 -4.18 19.03
N SER A 22 -2.11 -3.56 20.20
CA SER A 22 -2.94 -3.88 21.36
C SER A 22 -4.44 -3.75 21.08
N GLN A 23 -4.81 -2.78 20.25
CA GLN A 23 -6.20 -2.51 19.86
C GLN A 23 -6.72 -3.41 18.73
N LEU A 24 -5.86 -4.22 18.12
CA LEU A 24 -6.27 -5.12 17.05
C LEU A 24 -6.74 -6.46 17.61
N TRP A 25 -7.64 -7.09 16.88
CA TRP A 25 -8.08 -8.45 17.16
C TRP A 25 -6.90 -9.42 17.22
N LYS A 26 -6.85 -10.21 18.30
CA LYS A 26 -5.77 -11.18 18.55
C LYS A 26 -6.06 -12.57 18.00
N GLY A 27 -7.32 -12.84 17.64
CA GLY A 27 -7.74 -14.13 17.08
C GLY A 27 -7.40 -14.28 15.60
N GLY A 28 -7.80 -15.41 15.03
CA GLY A 28 -7.65 -15.71 13.60
C GLY A 28 -8.62 -14.91 12.71
N PRO A 29 -8.36 -14.86 11.40
CA PRO A 29 -9.28 -14.26 10.44
C PRO A 29 -10.50 -15.14 10.21
N VAL A 30 -11.56 -14.57 9.64
CA VAL A 30 -12.75 -15.31 9.21
C VAL A 30 -12.37 -16.28 8.09
N LYS A 31 -12.53 -17.57 8.32
CA LYS A 31 -12.07 -18.64 7.39
C LYS A 31 -12.71 -18.54 6.01
N THR A 32 -14.00 -18.24 5.93
CA THR A 32 -14.75 -18.10 4.67
C THR A 32 -14.26 -16.97 3.79
N LEU A 33 -13.64 -15.94 4.40
CA LEU A 33 -13.07 -14.77 3.72
C LEU A 33 -11.56 -14.90 3.50
N THR A 34 -10.97 -16.10 3.65
CA THR A 34 -9.54 -16.32 3.47
C THR A 34 -9.23 -17.41 2.47
N GLU A 35 -8.11 -17.26 1.79
CA GLU A 35 -7.59 -18.20 0.81
C GLU A 35 -6.12 -18.53 1.09
N GLY A 36 -5.68 -19.72 0.65
CA GLY A 36 -4.27 -20.09 0.68
C GLY A 36 -3.44 -19.20 -0.26
N LEU A 37 -2.32 -18.68 0.23
CA LEU A 37 -1.41 -17.86 -0.58
C LEU A 37 -0.15 -18.64 -0.94
N THR A 38 -0.07 -19.11 -2.18
CA THR A 38 1.13 -19.76 -2.73
C THR A 38 2.21 -18.73 -3.06
N LYS A 39 3.44 -18.99 -2.59
CA LYS A 39 4.58 -18.10 -2.82
C LYS A 39 5.38 -18.54 -4.03
N LYS A 40 5.48 -17.69 -5.04
CA LYS A 40 6.26 -17.95 -6.28
C LYS A 40 7.75 -17.59 -6.17
N ALA A 41 8.22 -17.11 -5.02
CA ALA A 41 9.62 -16.74 -4.75
C ALA A 41 10.26 -15.84 -5.83
N GLY A 42 9.49 -14.93 -6.41
CA GLY A 42 9.96 -13.98 -7.44
C GLY A 42 10.14 -14.59 -8.83
N ARG A 43 9.57 -15.76 -9.10
CA ARG A 43 9.59 -16.43 -10.39
C ARG A 43 8.35 -16.10 -11.23
N ASN A 44 8.53 -16.03 -12.55
CA ASN A 44 7.44 -15.87 -13.51
C ASN A 44 6.76 -17.21 -13.82
N ASN A 45 5.84 -17.23 -14.82
CA ASN A 45 5.17 -18.42 -15.30
C ASN A 45 6.12 -19.46 -15.95
N HIS A 46 7.27 -19.03 -16.48
CA HIS A 46 8.33 -19.91 -17.03
C HIS A 46 9.34 -20.38 -15.97
N GLY A 47 9.11 -20.11 -14.68
CA GLY A 47 10.01 -20.49 -13.59
C GLY A 47 11.28 -19.64 -13.47
N ARG A 48 11.49 -18.63 -14.32
CA ARG A 48 12.65 -17.75 -14.29
C ARG A 48 12.51 -16.67 -13.22
N VAL A 49 13.61 -16.35 -12.53
CA VAL A 49 13.64 -15.30 -11.50
C VAL A 49 13.57 -13.92 -12.14
N THR A 50 12.42 -13.27 -12.08
CA THR A 50 12.19 -11.91 -12.57
C THR A 50 12.26 -10.85 -11.45
N ALA A 51 11.98 -11.25 -10.21
CA ALA A 51 12.12 -10.39 -9.02
C ALA A 51 13.09 -11.05 -8.04
N ARG A 52 14.35 -10.61 -8.06
CA ARG A 52 15.39 -11.15 -7.19
C ARG A 52 15.12 -10.87 -5.71
N ARG A 53 15.76 -11.66 -4.83
CA ARG A 53 15.77 -11.45 -3.37
C ARG A 53 14.40 -11.57 -2.73
N ARG A 54 13.51 -12.36 -3.30
CA ARG A 54 12.22 -12.74 -2.75
C ARG A 54 12.17 -14.23 -2.48
N GLY A 55 11.47 -14.62 -1.41
CA GLY A 55 11.25 -16.03 -1.07
C GLY A 55 11.37 -16.32 0.41
N GLY A 56 10.91 -17.52 0.79
CA GLY A 56 10.78 -17.90 2.20
C GLY A 56 9.77 -17.02 2.95
N GLY A 57 10.07 -16.76 4.24
CA GLY A 57 9.21 -16.02 5.13
C GLY A 57 8.02 -16.83 5.66
N HIS A 58 7.30 -16.27 6.63
CA HIS A 58 6.19 -16.92 7.31
C HIS A 58 5.04 -17.27 6.34
N LYS A 59 4.38 -18.43 6.53
CA LYS A 59 3.16 -18.82 5.81
C LYS A 59 2.06 -17.77 6.03
N ARG A 60 1.30 -17.43 4.99
CA ARG A 60 0.26 -16.40 5.05
C ARG A 60 -1.00 -16.90 4.38
N LEU A 61 -2.14 -16.47 4.91
CA LEU A 61 -3.44 -16.56 4.25
C LEU A 61 -3.73 -15.22 3.57
N TYR A 62 -4.28 -15.27 2.38
CA TYR A 62 -4.81 -14.07 1.71
C TYR A 62 -6.22 -13.80 2.24
N ARG A 63 -6.53 -12.54 2.52
CA ARG A 63 -7.87 -12.10 2.90
C ARG A 63 -8.56 -11.47 1.70
N ARG A 64 -9.76 -11.94 1.41
CA ARG A 64 -10.61 -11.33 0.38
C ARG A 64 -11.11 -10.00 0.91
N VAL A 65 -10.59 -8.91 0.34
CA VAL A 65 -10.96 -7.54 0.73
C VAL A 65 -11.87 -6.96 -0.33
N ASP A 66 -12.99 -6.41 0.08
CA ASP A 66 -13.89 -5.70 -0.80
C ASP A 66 -13.31 -4.31 -1.15
N PHE A 67 -12.73 -4.22 -2.34
CA PHE A 67 -12.24 -2.98 -2.91
C PHE A 67 -13.29 -2.27 -3.77
N LYS A 68 -14.44 -2.91 -4.03
CA LYS A 68 -15.45 -2.38 -4.94
C LYS A 68 -16.56 -1.65 -4.23
N ARG A 69 -16.89 -2.10 -3.00
CA ARG A 69 -17.93 -1.50 -2.18
C ARG A 69 -19.27 -1.35 -2.92
N ARG A 70 -19.69 -2.43 -3.60
CA ARG A 70 -20.88 -2.43 -4.46
C ARG A 70 -22.20 -2.65 -3.74
N LYS A 71 -22.19 -2.99 -2.48
CA LYS A 71 -23.38 -3.17 -1.68
C LYS A 71 -23.87 -1.80 -1.24
N PHE A 72 -24.74 -1.20 -2.07
CA PHE A 72 -25.20 0.16 -1.89
C PHE A 72 -26.36 0.24 -0.91
N ASP A 73 -26.41 1.35 -0.17
CA ASP A 73 -27.48 1.78 0.74
C ASP A 73 -27.81 0.79 1.88
N ILE A 74 -26.95 -0.21 2.10
CA ILE A 74 -27.05 -1.15 3.21
C ILE A 74 -25.97 -0.77 4.24
N PRO A 75 -26.38 -0.35 5.46
CA PRO A 75 -25.46 -0.06 6.53
C PRO A 75 -24.68 -1.31 6.96
N ALA A 76 -23.44 -1.13 7.34
CA ALA A 76 -22.63 -2.16 7.94
C ALA A 76 -21.94 -1.64 9.20
N THR A 77 -21.90 -2.45 10.24
CA THR A 77 -21.22 -2.14 11.49
C THR A 77 -19.82 -2.77 11.51
N ILE A 78 -18.84 -2.05 12.02
CA ILE A 78 -17.50 -2.59 12.21
C ILE A 78 -17.50 -3.47 13.45
N GLU A 79 -17.25 -4.76 13.27
CA GLU A 79 -17.12 -5.70 14.39
C GLU A 79 -15.75 -5.57 15.07
N ARG A 80 -14.68 -5.50 14.26
CA ARG A 80 -13.31 -5.48 14.78
C ARG A 80 -12.30 -5.01 13.75
N LEU A 81 -11.11 -4.58 14.24
CA LEU A 81 -9.95 -4.27 13.41
C LEU A 81 -8.95 -5.42 13.45
N GLU A 82 -8.45 -5.85 12.29
CA GLU A 82 -7.53 -6.96 12.14
C GLU A 82 -6.20 -6.58 11.50
N TYR A 83 -5.14 -7.28 11.91
CA TYR A 83 -3.85 -7.25 11.23
C TYR A 83 -3.86 -8.14 9.98
N ASP A 84 -3.44 -7.60 8.84
CA ASP A 84 -3.20 -8.39 7.63
C ASP A 84 -1.70 -8.47 7.31
N PRO A 85 -1.10 -9.68 7.26
CA PRO A 85 0.31 -9.85 6.93
C PRO A 85 0.64 -9.53 5.46
N ASN A 86 -0.36 -9.36 4.59
CA ASN A 86 -0.18 -9.16 3.15
C ASN A 86 -0.12 -7.68 2.76
N ARG A 87 -0.52 -6.79 3.67
CA ARG A 87 -0.53 -5.35 3.44
C ARG A 87 -0.05 -4.57 4.66
N SER A 88 0.26 -3.31 4.46
CA SER A 88 0.69 -2.42 5.53
C SER A 88 -0.48 -1.80 6.31
N ALA A 89 -1.64 -1.64 5.67
CA ALA A 89 -2.87 -1.16 6.27
C ALA A 89 -3.53 -2.24 7.15
N PHE A 90 -4.31 -1.83 8.14
CA PHE A 90 -5.20 -2.73 8.86
C PHE A 90 -6.47 -2.95 8.08
N LEU A 91 -7.18 -4.03 8.41
CA LEU A 91 -8.50 -4.34 7.87
C LEU A 91 -9.55 -4.12 8.95
N ALA A 92 -10.73 -3.68 8.53
CA ALA A 92 -11.94 -3.72 9.33
C ALA A 92 -12.81 -4.89 8.83
N LEU A 93 -13.22 -5.74 9.75
CA LEU A 93 -14.29 -6.70 9.51
C LEU A 93 -15.61 -5.97 9.73
N ILE A 94 -16.42 -5.88 8.69
CA ILE A 94 -17.73 -5.28 8.75
C ILE A 94 -18.80 -6.35 8.63
N LYS A 95 -19.91 -6.13 9.32
CA LYS A 95 -21.13 -6.94 9.24
C LYS A 95 -22.24 -6.05 8.72
N TYR A 96 -22.80 -6.41 7.58
CA TYR A 96 -23.96 -5.76 7.02
C TYR A 96 -25.23 -6.12 7.81
N GLU A 97 -26.26 -5.31 7.71
CA GLU A 97 -27.57 -5.57 8.38
C GLU A 97 -28.19 -6.89 7.95
N ASP A 98 -27.93 -7.35 6.72
CA ASP A 98 -28.35 -8.67 6.23
C ASP A 98 -27.50 -9.84 6.73
N GLY A 99 -26.54 -9.59 7.63
CA GLY A 99 -25.69 -10.60 8.25
C GLY A 99 -24.44 -10.97 7.45
N GLU A 100 -24.24 -10.47 6.21
CA GLU A 100 -23.04 -10.74 5.43
C GLU A 100 -21.81 -10.08 6.03
N LEU A 101 -20.69 -10.84 6.09
CA LEU A 101 -19.40 -10.35 6.55
C LEU A 101 -18.50 -9.97 5.37
N ALA A 102 -17.80 -8.86 5.47
CA ALA A 102 -16.81 -8.45 4.49
C ALA A 102 -15.58 -7.79 5.15
N TYR A 103 -14.41 -7.91 4.51
CA TYR A 103 -13.25 -7.13 4.88
C TYR A 103 -13.15 -5.87 4.03
N ILE A 104 -12.90 -4.73 4.67
CA ILE A 104 -12.55 -3.47 4.01
C ILE A 104 -11.21 -2.96 4.52
N LEU A 105 -10.59 -2.02 3.79
CA LEU A 105 -9.46 -1.27 4.33
C LEU A 105 -9.95 -0.41 5.49
N ALA A 106 -9.35 -0.57 6.66
CA ALA A 106 -9.69 0.25 7.81
C ALA A 106 -9.24 1.70 7.57
N PRO A 107 -10.13 2.69 7.61
CA PRO A 107 -9.76 4.09 7.66
C PRO A 107 -9.08 4.47 8.98
N GLN A 108 -8.48 5.64 9.02
CA GLN A 108 -8.03 6.23 10.28
C GLN A 108 -9.23 6.67 11.12
N ARG A 109 -9.08 6.61 12.44
CA ARG A 109 -10.05 7.09 13.43
C ARG A 109 -11.40 6.35 13.39
N ILE A 110 -11.39 5.11 12.97
CA ILE A 110 -12.56 4.23 13.02
C ILE A 110 -12.30 3.09 14.01
N GLY A 111 -13.33 2.67 14.70
CA GLY A 111 -13.29 1.63 15.72
C GLY A 111 -14.40 0.61 15.61
N PRO A 112 -14.38 -0.43 16.45
CA PRO A 112 -15.52 -1.34 16.60
C PRO A 112 -16.76 -0.58 17.04
N GLY A 113 -17.92 -0.91 16.46
CA GLY A 113 -19.21 -0.26 16.70
C GLY A 113 -19.55 0.89 15.74
N ASP A 114 -18.56 1.44 15.02
CA ASP A 114 -18.83 2.46 14.02
C ASP A 114 -19.58 1.87 12.81
N SER A 115 -20.48 2.65 12.22
CA SER A 115 -21.21 2.27 11.01
C SER A 115 -20.55 2.84 9.76
N VAL A 116 -20.63 2.09 8.66
CA VAL A 116 -20.14 2.47 7.33
C VAL A 116 -21.17 2.11 6.28
N VAL A 117 -21.38 3.01 5.33
CA VAL A 117 -22.32 2.85 4.23
C VAL A 117 -21.61 3.09 2.91
N SER A 118 -22.05 2.41 1.87
CA SER A 118 -21.66 2.68 0.49
C SER A 118 -22.91 3.06 -0.29
N GLY A 119 -22.87 4.14 -1.05
CA GLY A 119 -24.06 4.58 -1.78
C GLY A 119 -23.72 5.67 -2.79
N GLU A 120 -24.70 6.13 -3.52
CA GLU A 120 -24.54 7.21 -4.48
C GLU A 120 -24.32 8.54 -3.76
N ARG A 121 -25.09 8.79 -2.69
CA ARG A 121 -24.97 9.97 -1.82
C ARG A 121 -25.03 9.52 -0.37
N VAL A 122 -23.91 9.61 0.32
CA VAL A 122 -23.80 9.25 1.73
C VAL A 122 -23.08 10.34 2.52
N ASP A 123 -23.25 10.34 3.83
CA ASP A 123 -22.57 11.29 4.70
C ASP A 123 -21.05 11.26 4.54
N VAL A 124 -20.40 12.43 4.69
CA VAL A 124 -18.94 12.57 4.63
C VAL A 124 -18.32 12.10 5.95
N LYS A 125 -18.46 10.79 6.25
CA LYS A 125 -17.87 10.14 7.42
C LYS A 125 -16.76 9.17 7.00
N PRO A 126 -15.66 9.01 7.79
CA PRO A 126 -14.62 8.04 7.48
C PRO A 126 -15.18 6.64 7.30
N GLY A 127 -14.81 5.96 6.22
CA GLY A 127 -15.27 4.59 5.90
C GLY A 127 -16.45 4.53 4.94
N ASN A 128 -17.23 5.60 4.79
CA ASN A 128 -18.28 5.66 3.78
C ASN A 128 -17.69 5.74 2.38
N ALA A 129 -18.36 5.13 1.42
CA ALA A 129 -17.90 5.10 0.03
C ALA A 129 -18.97 5.68 -0.92
N MET A 130 -18.54 6.58 -1.80
CA MET A 130 -19.40 7.20 -2.79
C MET A 130 -18.62 7.54 -4.06
N PRO A 131 -19.31 7.80 -5.19
CA PRO A 131 -18.67 8.31 -6.41
C PRO A 131 -18.03 9.69 -6.16
N LEU A 132 -16.91 9.95 -6.86
CA LEU A 132 -16.22 11.24 -6.78
C LEU A 132 -17.09 12.40 -7.28
N THR A 133 -18.11 12.12 -8.09
CA THR A 133 -19.11 13.11 -8.53
C THR A 133 -19.81 13.76 -7.35
N ASN A 134 -20.16 12.97 -6.34
CA ASN A 134 -20.96 13.42 -5.19
C ASN A 134 -20.10 13.78 -3.96
N THR A 135 -18.80 13.44 -3.99
CA THR A 135 -17.86 13.76 -2.91
C THR A 135 -17.55 15.26 -2.87
N PRO A 136 -17.67 16.00 -1.76
CA PRO A 136 -17.33 17.41 -1.70
C PRO A 136 -15.86 17.68 -2.07
N ILE A 137 -15.61 18.82 -2.74
CA ILE A 137 -14.25 19.25 -3.07
C ILE A 137 -13.47 19.52 -1.77
N GLY A 138 -12.18 19.19 -1.77
CA GLY A 138 -11.31 19.29 -0.59
C GLY A 138 -11.30 18.02 0.27
N THR A 139 -12.26 17.11 0.09
CA THR A 139 -12.36 15.88 0.89
C THR A 139 -11.13 14.98 0.68
N ILE A 140 -10.69 14.40 1.78
CA ILE A 140 -9.64 13.37 1.79
C ILE A 140 -10.31 12.01 1.58
N VAL A 141 -9.83 11.27 0.60
CA VAL A 141 -10.35 9.95 0.22
C VAL A 141 -9.21 8.93 0.07
N HIS A 142 -9.56 7.66 0.12
CA HIS A 142 -8.66 6.54 -0.16
C HIS A 142 -9.39 5.46 -0.96
N ASN A 143 -8.71 4.36 -1.29
CA ASN A 143 -9.29 3.25 -2.06
C ASN A 143 -9.99 3.72 -3.34
N VAL A 144 -9.39 4.66 -4.06
CA VAL A 144 -9.99 5.30 -5.23
C VAL A 144 -9.87 4.39 -6.46
N GLU A 145 -10.94 4.26 -7.21
CA GLU A 145 -10.95 3.57 -8.48
C GLU A 145 -10.22 4.38 -9.58
N MET A 146 -9.66 3.68 -10.55
CA MET A 146 -9.10 4.28 -11.78
C MET A 146 -10.06 4.16 -12.97
N LYS A 147 -10.98 3.21 -12.92
CA LYS A 147 -12.05 2.97 -13.88
C LYS A 147 -13.29 2.56 -13.09
N PRO A 148 -14.48 3.05 -13.43
CA PRO A 148 -15.70 2.70 -12.74
C PRO A 148 -15.89 1.18 -12.63
N GLY A 149 -16.28 0.69 -11.46
CA GLY A 149 -16.58 -0.70 -11.18
C GLY A 149 -15.39 -1.66 -11.14
N LYS A 150 -14.14 -1.19 -11.36
CA LYS A 150 -12.95 -2.04 -11.29
C LYS A 150 -12.50 -2.35 -9.87
N GLY A 151 -12.90 -1.54 -8.93
CA GLY A 151 -12.44 -1.56 -7.53
C GLY A 151 -11.25 -0.62 -7.30
N GLY A 152 -11.09 -0.20 -6.07
CA GLY A 152 -10.09 0.78 -5.67
C GLY A 152 -8.67 0.32 -5.96
N GLN A 153 -7.85 1.21 -6.49
CA GLN A 153 -6.46 0.96 -6.88
C GLN A 153 -5.48 1.99 -6.31
N ILE A 154 -5.94 3.22 -6.10
CA ILE A 154 -5.13 4.33 -5.60
C ILE A 154 -5.32 4.45 -4.08
N ALA A 155 -4.25 4.81 -3.36
CA ALA A 155 -4.24 5.04 -1.90
C ALA A 155 -4.81 3.87 -1.08
N ARG A 156 -4.15 2.70 -1.14
CA ARG A 156 -4.50 1.50 -0.36
C ARG A 156 -3.45 1.10 0.68
N ALA A 157 -2.29 1.75 0.65
CA ALA A 157 -1.22 1.47 1.61
C ALA A 157 -1.44 2.24 2.92
N ALA A 158 -0.79 1.79 4.00
CA ALA A 158 -0.86 2.44 5.31
C ALA A 158 -0.60 3.94 5.25
N GLY A 159 -1.44 4.74 5.89
CA GLY A 159 -1.31 6.19 5.99
C GLY A 159 -1.48 6.96 4.67
N THR A 160 -1.78 6.29 3.55
CA THR A 160 -1.97 6.98 2.27
C THR A 160 -3.37 7.57 2.15
N TYR A 161 -3.44 8.66 1.40
CA TYR A 161 -4.68 9.36 1.08
C TYR A 161 -4.55 10.09 -0.26
N VAL A 162 -5.66 10.57 -0.74
CA VAL A 162 -5.79 11.40 -1.94
C VAL A 162 -6.72 12.55 -1.58
N GLN A 163 -6.45 13.74 -2.06
CA GLN A 163 -7.35 14.89 -1.91
C GLN A 163 -8.08 15.15 -3.24
N LEU A 164 -9.39 15.28 -3.19
CA LEU A 164 -10.20 15.76 -4.30
C LEU A 164 -10.02 17.26 -4.41
N VAL A 165 -9.39 17.73 -5.47
CA VAL A 165 -9.07 19.16 -5.68
C VAL A 165 -10.16 19.87 -6.45
N GLY A 166 -10.78 19.19 -7.40
CA GLY A 166 -11.81 19.76 -8.26
C GLY A 166 -12.41 18.72 -9.19
N ARG A 167 -13.37 19.16 -9.99
CA ARG A 167 -14.01 18.38 -11.06
C ARG A 167 -14.10 19.24 -12.31
N ASP A 168 -13.86 18.63 -13.44
CA ASP A 168 -13.93 19.27 -14.74
C ASP A 168 -14.26 18.25 -15.83
N ALA A 169 -15.15 18.59 -16.74
CA ALA A 169 -15.52 17.82 -17.93
C ALA A 169 -15.76 16.32 -17.65
N GLY A 170 -16.47 15.96 -16.56
CA GLY A 170 -16.75 14.57 -16.17
C GLY A 170 -15.56 13.85 -15.52
N TYR A 171 -14.47 14.55 -15.21
CA TYR A 171 -13.31 14.04 -14.49
C TYR A 171 -13.15 14.67 -13.12
N ALA A 172 -12.72 13.88 -12.16
CA ALA A 172 -12.28 14.34 -10.86
C ALA A 172 -10.76 14.55 -10.85
N ILE A 173 -10.31 15.71 -10.38
CA ILE A 173 -8.91 16.08 -10.25
C ILE A 173 -8.44 15.70 -8.86
N LEU A 174 -7.50 14.77 -8.80
CA LEU A 174 -6.98 14.20 -7.57
C LEU A 174 -5.53 14.59 -7.33
N ARG A 175 -5.25 15.09 -6.14
CA ARG A 175 -3.89 15.30 -5.64
C ARG A 175 -3.46 14.06 -4.84
N LEU A 176 -2.51 13.31 -5.37
CA LEU A 176 -1.95 12.13 -4.74
C LEU A 176 -0.95 12.51 -3.63
N ASN A 177 -0.71 11.58 -2.70
CA ASN A 177 0.28 11.76 -1.63
C ASN A 177 1.72 12.04 -2.14
N SER A 178 2.04 11.63 -3.37
CA SER A 178 3.30 11.93 -4.05
C SER A 178 3.42 13.37 -4.56
N GLY A 179 2.34 14.16 -4.51
CA GLY A 179 2.23 15.50 -5.09
C GLY A 179 1.83 15.52 -6.58
N GLU A 180 1.67 14.35 -7.22
CA GLU A 180 1.13 14.25 -8.58
C GLU A 180 -0.34 14.66 -8.60
N MET A 181 -0.74 15.48 -9.57
CA MET A 181 -2.14 15.78 -9.84
C MET A 181 -2.60 14.98 -11.05
N ARG A 182 -3.69 14.25 -10.86
CA ARG A 182 -4.19 13.28 -11.84
C ARG A 182 -5.69 13.34 -11.98
N MET A 183 -6.17 13.14 -13.20
CA MET A 183 -7.59 12.98 -13.50
C MET A 183 -8.01 11.51 -13.44
N VAL A 184 -9.19 11.26 -12.91
CA VAL A 184 -9.95 10.01 -13.03
C VAL A 184 -11.40 10.34 -13.37
N ARG A 185 -12.14 9.40 -13.97
CA ARG A 185 -13.57 9.62 -14.22
C ARG A 185 -14.29 9.96 -12.92
N ALA A 186 -15.18 10.92 -12.95
CA ALA A 186 -15.91 11.36 -11.75
C ALA A 186 -16.84 10.27 -11.16
N GLU A 187 -17.31 9.34 -12.01
CA GLU A 187 -18.10 8.15 -11.62
C GLU A 187 -17.31 7.14 -10.74
N CYS A 188 -15.97 7.25 -10.70
CA CYS A 188 -15.15 6.33 -9.92
C CYS A 188 -15.48 6.40 -8.43
N MET A 189 -15.64 5.24 -7.81
CA MET A 189 -15.87 5.13 -6.37
C MET A 189 -14.62 5.47 -5.57
N ALA A 190 -14.82 6.08 -4.43
CA ALA A 190 -13.77 6.35 -3.44
C ALA A 190 -14.32 6.17 -2.02
N THR A 191 -13.46 5.84 -1.08
CA THR A 191 -13.81 5.76 0.35
C THR A 191 -13.30 7.00 1.07
N ILE A 192 -14.12 7.60 1.91
CA ILE A 192 -13.80 8.82 2.66
C ILE A 192 -12.79 8.53 3.76
N GLY A 193 -11.86 9.45 3.96
CA GLY A 193 -10.80 9.39 4.98
C GLY A 193 -9.46 8.91 4.44
N ALA A 194 -8.47 8.82 5.31
CA ALA A 194 -7.13 8.28 5.03
C ALA A 194 -7.04 6.82 5.52
N VAL A 195 -6.13 6.05 4.96
CA VAL A 195 -5.90 4.65 5.36
C VAL A 195 -5.23 4.57 6.73
N SER A 196 -5.60 3.61 7.54
CA SER A 196 -5.04 3.33 8.87
C SER A 196 -3.53 3.10 8.90
N ASN A 197 -2.95 3.05 10.10
CA ASN A 197 -1.56 2.68 10.37
C ASN A 197 -0.51 3.64 9.73
N PRO A 198 -0.60 4.97 9.89
CA PRO A 198 0.35 5.92 9.30
C PRO A 198 1.78 5.68 9.80
N ASP A 199 1.96 5.21 11.03
CA ASP A 199 3.25 4.94 11.66
C ASP A 199 3.99 3.71 11.09
N ASN A 200 3.40 3.00 10.14
CA ASN A 200 4.07 1.87 9.48
C ASN A 200 5.39 2.26 8.79
N SER A 201 5.53 3.49 8.35
CA SER A 201 6.77 4.02 7.76
C SER A 201 7.91 4.17 8.78
N ASN A 202 7.58 4.31 10.06
CA ASN A 202 8.52 4.56 11.17
C ASN A 202 9.04 3.26 11.82
N ILE A 203 8.62 2.08 11.31
CA ILE A 203 9.05 0.78 11.82
C ILE A 203 10.54 0.55 11.57
N LYS A 204 11.23 0.09 12.62
CA LYS A 204 12.61 -0.42 12.53
C LYS A 204 12.62 -1.90 12.90
N LEU A 205 13.09 -2.74 12.00
CA LEU A 205 13.04 -4.20 12.18
C LEU A 205 14.04 -4.74 13.19
N GLY A 206 15.09 -4.01 13.53
CA GLY A 206 16.07 -4.33 14.55
C GLY A 206 17.08 -5.44 14.19
N LYS A 207 16.67 -6.46 13.42
CA LYS A 207 17.55 -7.57 13.01
C LYS A 207 17.26 -8.09 11.62
N ALA A 208 18.26 -8.66 10.95
CA ALA A 208 18.16 -9.25 9.61
C ALA A 208 17.15 -10.40 9.55
N GLY A 209 17.04 -11.21 10.61
CA GLY A 209 16.08 -12.31 10.70
C GLY A 209 14.63 -11.86 10.52
N ARG A 210 14.22 -10.67 10.99
CA ARG A 210 12.88 -10.13 10.73
C ARG A 210 12.64 -9.85 9.24
N SER A 211 13.65 -9.38 8.52
CA SER A 211 13.56 -9.23 7.07
C SER A 211 13.37 -10.59 6.38
N ARG A 212 14.03 -11.65 6.89
CA ARG A 212 13.84 -13.02 6.40
C ARG A 212 12.41 -13.52 6.65
N TRP A 213 11.85 -13.25 7.83
CA TRP A 213 10.45 -13.59 8.14
C TRP A 213 9.44 -12.91 7.21
N LEU A 214 9.76 -11.71 6.74
CA LEU A 214 8.95 -10.99 5.75
C LEU A 214 9.14 -11.49 4.31
N GLY A 215 10.01 -12.47 4.08
CA GLY A 215 10.29 -13.03 2.75
C GLY A 215 11.32 -12.24 1.94
N LYS A 216 12.10 -11.36 2.58
CA LYS A 216 13.22 -10.66 1.95
C LYS A 216 14.49 -11.50 2.12
N ARG A 217 15.09 -11.92 1.02
CA ARG A 217 16.37 -12.62 1.02
C ARG A 217 17.55 -11.64 1.08
N PRO A 218 18.75 -12.09 1.52
CA PRO A 218 19.95 -11.28 1.53
C PRO A 218 20.26 -10.66 0.17
N SER A 219 20.93 -9.53 0.19
CA SER A 219 21.28 -8.74 -0.96
C SER A 219 22.78 -8.48 -0.97
N VAL A 220 23.47 -8.93 -2.00
CA VAL A 220 24.87 -8.62 -2.25
C VAL A 220 24.94 -7.30 -3.02
N ARG A 221 25.87 -6.42 -2.63
CA ARG A 221 26.14 -5.15 -3.32
C ARG A 221 26.90 -5.44 -4.61
N GLY A 222 26.63 -4.67 -5.69
CA GLY A 222 27.31 -4.85 -6.96
C GLY A 222 28.83 -4.69 -6.88
N VAL A 223 29.33 -3.82 -5.99
CA VAL A 223 30.78 -3.61 -5.75
C VAL A 223 31.47 -4.87 -5.17
N ALA A 224 30.71 -5.75 -4.50
CA ALA A 224 31.24 -7.00 -3.93
C ALA A 224 31.08 -8.20 -4.89
N MET A 225 30.79 -7.96 -6.14
CA MET A 225 30.65 -8.97 -7.19
C MET A 225 31.85 -8.91 -8.15
N ASN A 226 31.96 -9.93 -8.99
CA ASN A 226 32.93 -9.93 -10.08
C ASN A 226 32.47 -9.03 -11.25
N PRO A 227 33.39 -8.56 -12.12
CA PRO A 227 33.03 -7.73 -13.28
C PRO A 227 31.96 -8.34 -14.19
N VAL A 228 31.97 -9.66 -14.35
CA VAL A 228 30.97 -10.39 -15.16
C VAL A 228 29.55 -10.31 -14.58
N ASP A 229 29.40 -10.17 -13.26
CA ASP A 229 28.11 -10.22 -12.57
C ASP A 229 27.49 -8.83 -12.42
N HIS A 230 28.30 -7.79 -12.36
CA HIS A 230 27.83 -6.42 -12.14
C HIS A 230 28.80 -5.37 -12.70
N PRO A 231 28.30 -4.28 -13.33
CA PRO A 231 29.12 -3.18 -13.83
C PRO A 231 29.96 -2.45 -12.76
N HIS A 232 29.67 -2.64 -11.48
CA HIS A 232 30.46 -2.15 -10.36
C HIS A 232 31.40 -3.20 -9.75
N GLY A 233 31.45 -4.39 -10.34
CA GLY A 233 32.29 -5.48 -9.86
C GLY A 233 33.77 -5.32 -10.21
N GLY A 234 34.61 -6.07 -9.52
CA GLY A 234 36.04 -6.08 -9.69
C GLY A 234 36.82 -5.16 -8.73
N GLY A 235 38.12 -5.12 -8.95
CA GLY A 235 39.07 -4.41 -8.10
C GLY A 235 39.69 -5.26 -6.99
N GLU A 236 40.67 -4.75 -6.30
CA GLU A 236 41.34 -5.36 -5.16
C GLU A 236 40.80 -4.82 -3.85
N GLY A 237 40.36 -5.71 -2.95
CA GLY A 237 39.83 -5.35 -1.64
C GLY A 237 38.61 -4.44 -1.70
N ARG A 238 38.64 -3.30 -1.00
CA ARG A 238 37.53 -2.31 -0.91
C ARG A 238 37.65 -1.27 -2.02
N SER A 239 37.43 -1.65 -3.26
CA SER A 239 37.40 -0.73 -4.40
C SER A 239 36.09 0.07 -4.45
N SER A 240 36.15 1.24 -5.09
CA SER A 240 34.99 2.06 -5.41
C SER A 240 34.23 1.49 -6.60
N GLY A 241 33.01 1.98 -6.85
CA GLY A 241 32.20 1.53 -7.99
C GLY A 241 32.73 1.97 -9.37
N GLY A 242 33.70 2.86 -9.44
CA GLY A 242 34.41 3.33 -10.65
C GLY A 242 33.54 4.10 -11.66
N ARG A 243 32.24 4.22 -11.46
CA ARG A 243 31.30 4.86 -12.39
C ARG A 243 30.01 5.32 -11.68
N HIS A 244 29.15 6.03 -12.40
CA HIS A 244 27.82 6.38 -11.89
C HIS A 244 27.02 5.14 -11.49
N PRO A 245 26.19 5.21 -10.41
CA PRO A 245 25.41 4.08 -9.94
C PRO A 245 24.48 3.52 -11.01
N VAL A 246 24.65 2.23 -11.34
CA VAL A 246 23.85 1.53 -12.33
C VAL A 246 23.30 0.21 -11.76
N THR A 247 22.29 -0.33 -12.43
CA THR A 247 21.75 -1.68 -12.17
C THR A 247 22.70 -2.74 -12.76
N PRO A 248 22.52 -4.04 -12.45
CA PRO A 248 23.27 -5.13 -13.09
C PRO A 248 23.19 -5.13 -14.63
N TRP A 249 22.15 -4.53 -15.18
CA TRP A 249 21.93 -4.39 -16.63
C TRP A 249 22.40 -3.04 -17.18
N GLY A 250 23.25 -2.31 -16.46
CA GLY A 250 23.82 -1.04 -16.88
C GLY A 250 22.87 0.17 -16.87
N LYS A 251 21.62 0.02 -16.43
CA LYS A 251 20.67 1.16 -16.39
C LYS A 251 20.98 2.08 -15.21
N PRO A 252 21.07 3.43 -15.41
CA PRO A 252 21.24 4.38 -14.32
C PRO A 252 20.19 4.22 -13.22
N THR A 253 20.64 4.22 -11.96
CA THR A 253 19.75 4.07 -10.79
C THR A 253 19.30 5.40 -10.21
N LYS A 254 20.03 6.49 -10.48
CA LYS A 254 19.69 7.84 -10.03
C LYS A 254 19.26 8.72 -11.21
N GLY A 255 18.22 9.52 -10.99
CA GLY A 255 17.75 10.53 -11.95
C GLY A 255 16.96 10.02 -13.15
N LYS A 256 17.19 8.81 -13.63
CA LYS A 256 16.49 8.26 -14.80
C LYS A 256 15.03 7.97 -14.48
N ARG A 257 14.11 8.54 -15.28
CA ARG A 257 12.69 8.21 -15.21
C ARG A 257 12.46 6.79 -15.73
N THR A 258 11.74 5.96 -14.94
CA THR A 258 11.49 4.55 -15.25
C THR A 258 10.07 4.28 -15.77
N ARG A 259 9.18 5.29 -15.77
CA ARG A 259 7.83 5.15 -16.31
C ARG A 259 7.89 4.90 -17.82
N SER A 260 7.35 3.78 -18.27
CA SER A 260 7.28 3.37 -19.68
C SER A 260 5.89 3.56 -20.29
N ASN A 261 4.82 3.43 -19.49
CA ASN A 261 3.45 3.57 -19.99
C ASN A 261 3.09 5.05 -20.21
N ARG A 262 3.16 5.49 -21.46
CA ARG A 262 2.80 6.85 -21.88
C ARG A 262 1.32 7.02 -22.20
N ALA A 263 0.59 5.96 -22.47
CA ALA A 263 -0.84 6.02 -22.85
C ALA A 263 -1.71 6.72 -21.78
N THR A 264 -1.29 6.70 -20.52
CA THR A 264 -2.00 7.33 -19.41
C THR A 264 -1.43 8.69 -19.00
N ASP A 265 -0.47 9.26 -19.75
CA ASP A 265 0.10 10.58 -19.44
C ASP A 265 -0.93 11.70 -19.61
N LYS A 266 -1.87 11.55 -20.56
CA LYS A 266 -3.01 12.46 -20.76
C LYS A 266 -3.87 12.70 -19.51
N TYR A 267 -3.84 11.77 -18.55
CA TYR A 267 -4.55 11.91 -17.27
C TYR A 267 -3.71 12.57 -16.17
N ILE A 268 -2.45 12.94 -16.45
CA ILE A 268 -1.57 13.58 -15.49
C ILE A 268 -1.50 15.07 -15.78
N ILE A 269 -2.17 15.88 -14.95
CA ILE A 269 -2.15 17.34 -15.07
C ILE A 269 -0.80 17.88 -14.63
N ARG A 270 -0.29 17.36 -13.50
CA ARG A 270 0.98 17.80 -12.91
C ARG A 270 1.78 16.59 -12.43
N SER A 271 2.95 16.40 -13.02
CA SER A 271 3.87 15.34 -12.60
C SER A 271 4.50 15.66 -11.23
N ARG A 272 4.73 14.63 -10.41
CA ARG A 272 5.50 14.74 -9.15
C ARG A 272 6.95 15.23 -9.35
N HIS A 273 7.50 15.16 -10.56
CA HIS A 273 8.86 15.55 -10.89
C HIS A 273 8.99 17.00 -11.37
N LEU A 274 7.88 17.71 -11.56
CA LEU A 274 7.94 19.15 -11.85
C LEU A 274 8.41 19.87 -10.60
N ARG A 275 9.67 20.31 -10.60
CA ARG A 275 10.15 21.27 -9.59
C ARG A 275 9.26 22.51 -9.68
N LYS A 276 8.82 23.04 -8.54
CA LYS A 276 8.36 24.42 -8.47
C LYS A 276 9.50 25.26 -9.05
N LYS A 277 9.26 26.03 -10.14
CA LYS A 277 10.10 27.16 -10.45
C LYS A 277 10.09 28.03 -9.19
N ARG A 278 11.25 28.18 -8.59
CA ARG A 278 11.45 29.18 -7.51
C ARG A 278 11.26 30.55 -8.07
#